data_27ecd43259326c72ea929b0ccfe716ae
#
_entry.id   27ecd43259326c72ea929b0ccfe716ae
#
_cell.length_a   1.000
_cell.length_b   1.000
_cell.length_c   1.000
_cell.angle_alpha   90.00
_cell.angle_beta   90.00
_cell.angle_gamma   90.00
#
_symmetry.space_group_name_H-M   'P 1'
#
loop_
_entity.id
_entity.type
_entity.pdbx_description
1 polymer ?
#
loop_
_entity_poly.entity_id
_entity_poly.type
_entity_poly.pdbx_seq_one_letter_code
_entity_poly.pdbx_strand_id
1 'polypeptide(L)'
;EKRVNAVYSMGEYFALQVGKEMIESKSLIIATGVTASKTLENEDEFLGRGVSYCATCDAHFCKGKDVAVIAYTKEAEEDALFLSEVCSSIKYFPLYDISNEIFDKYGNIQIIKDKPIGFAGNMKAEKIICENSSYDAFSTFVVRNNISADKLVPGLKTDGTHIIVDLQMETNIKGLFACGDIAGRPYQYIKSAGQGNIAALSAVAYLANKSKGE
;
A
#
# COMPACT_ATOMS: atom_id res chain seq x y z
N GLU A 1 12.85 -11.22 3.66
CA GLU A 1 11.91 -10.12 3.95
C GLU A 1 11.35 -9.61 2.63
N LYS A 2 10.02 -9.50 2.51
CA LYS A 2 9.34 -9.04 1.29
C LYS A 2 8.24 -8.04 1.68
N ARG A 3 7.95 -7.08 0.81
CA ARG A 3 6.87 -6.12 0.99
C ARG A 3 5.51 -6.75 0.66
N VAL A 4 4.52 -6.57 1.55
CA VAL A 4 3.11 -6.85 1.28
C VAL A 4 2.46 -5.60 0.69
N ASN A 5 1.91 -5.71 -0.51
CA ASN A 5 1.33 -4.60 -1.26
C ASN A 5 -0.17 -4.44 -1.01
N ALA A 6 -0.89 -5.55 -0.81
CA ALA A 6 -2.30 -5.59 -0.49
C ALA A 6 -2.66 -6.86 0.28
N VAL A 7 -3.73 -6.79 1.06
CA VAL A 7 -4.30 -7.94 1.79
C VAL A 7 -5.80 -7.99 1.53
N TYR A 8 -6.26 -9.14 1.09
CA TYR A 8 -7.68 -9.38 0.82
C TYR A 8 -8.23 -10.40 1.82
N SER A 9 -9.30 -10.03 2.53
CA SER A 9 -10.04 -10.96 3.38
C SER A 9 -10.97 -11.78 2.50
N MET A 10 -10.72 -13.08 2.41
CA MET A 10 -11.49 -14.04 1.60
C MET A 10 -12.50 -14.84 2.45
N GLY A 11 -12.79 -14.37 3.67
CA GLY A 11 -13.65 -15.05 4.63
C GLY A 11 -12.92 -16.11 5.43
N GLU A 12 -12.52 -17.20 4.80
CA GLU A 12 -11.86 -18.33 5.47
C GLU A 12 -10.32 -18.19 5.53
N TYR A 13 -9.74 -17.33 4.71
CA TYR A 13 -8.30 -17.06 4.65
C TYR A 13 -8.04 -15.64 4.19
N PHE A 14 -6.80 -15.23 4.30
CA PHE A 14 -6.28 -13.96 3.75
C PHE A 14 -5.40 -14.26 2.55
N ALA A 15 -5.61 -13.52 1.45
CA ALA A 15 -4.72 -13.51 0.30
C ALA A 15 -3.85 -12.25 0.36
N LEU A 16 -2.53 -12.44 0.41
CA LEU A 16 -1.54 -11.37 0.51
C LEU A 16 -0.80 -11.22 -0.82
N GLN A 17 -0.85 -10.03 -1.41
CA GLN A 17 -0.05 -9.70 -2.59
C GLN A 17 1.37 -9.33 -2.16
N VAL A 18 2.35 -10.11 -2.58
CA VAL A 18 3.78 -9.93 -2.27
C VAL A 18 4.57 -9.86 -3.58
N GLY A 19 4.75 -8.65 -4.10
CA GLY A 19 5.25 -8.47 -5.47
C GLY A 19 4.32 -9.15 -6.48
N LYS A 20 4.84 -10.08 -7.29
CA LYS A 20 4.06 -10.86 -8.28
C LYS A 20 3.41 -12.14 -7.70
N GLU A 21 3.67 -12.45 -6.43
CA GLU A 21 3.20 -13.67 -5.77
C GLU A 21 1.95 -13.41 -4.94
N MET A 22 1.05 -14.39 -4.85
CA MET A 22 -0.05 -14.42 -3.89
C MET A 22 0.28 -15.46 -2.80
N ILE A 23 0.21 -15.03 -1.54
CA ILE A 23 0.43 -15.89 -0.37
C ILE A 23 -0.88 -16.00 0.39
N GLU A 24 -1.28 -17.22 0.76
CA GLU A 24 -2.46 -17.46 1.57
C GLU A 24 -2.09 -17.68 3.04
N SER A 25 -2.93 -17.15 3.93
CA SER A 25 -2.78 -17.36 5.37
C SER A 25 -4.15 -17.47 6.04
N LYS A 26 -4.30 -18.40 6.99
CA LYS A 26 -5.54 -18.58 7.77
C LYS A 26 -5.74 -17.52 8.86
N SER A 27 -4.68 -16.82 9.24
CA SER A 27 -4.68 -15.73 10.22
C SER A 27 -3.58 -14.73 9.87
N LEU A 28 -3.74 -13.47 10.28
CA LEU A 28 -2.77 -12.40 10.00
C LEU A 28 -2.62 -11.49 11.22
N ILE A 29 -1.38 -11.06 11.51
CA ILE A 29 -1.08 -10.06 12.53
C ILE A 29 -0.43 -8.85 11.86
N ILE A 30 -1.02 -7.67 12.02
CA ILE A 30 -0.46 -6.41 11.53
C ILE A 30 0.33 -5.75 12.66
N ALA A 31 1.64 -5.59 12.45
CA ALA A 31 2.57 -4.96 13.40
C ALA A 31 3.50 -3.94 12.71
N THR A 32 2.94 -3.19 11.77
CA THR A 32 3.68 -2.33 10.83
C THR A 32 4.19 -1.02 11.45
N GLY A 33 3.84 -0.75 12.70
CA GLY A 33 4.09 0.56 13.31
C GLY A 33 3.21 1.66 12.72
N VAL A 34 3.49 2.91 13.08
CA VAL A 34 2.78 4.09 12.57
C VAL A 34 3.72 4.89 11.70
N THR A 35 3.27 5.20 10.50
CA THR A 35 3.95 6.15 9.63
C THR A 35 2.96 7.24 9.24
N ALA A 36 3.22 8.45 9.65
CA ALA A 36 2.49 9.63 9.19
C ALA A 36 2.98 10.00 7.78
N SER A 37 2.50 9.33 6.75
CA SER A 37 2.67 9.81 5.38
C SER A 37 1.52 10.74 5.05
N LYS A 38 1.83 12.03 4.86
CA LYS A 38 0.84 12.99 4.36
C LYS A 38 0.46 12.58 2.94
N THR A 39 -0.84 12.38 2.70
CA THR A 39 -1.38 12.16 1.36
C THR A 39 -1.31 13.44 0.54
N LEU A 40 -1.22 13.31 -0.77
CA LEU A 40 -1.35 14.42 -1.71
C LEU A 40 -2.81 14.90 -1.73
N GLU A 41 -3.03 16.13 -2.19
CA GLU A 41 -4.39 16.67 -2.31
C GLU A 41 -5.25 15.78 -3.23
N ASN A 42 -6.48 15.46 -2.79
CA ASN A 42 -7.43 14.58 -3.47
C ASN A 42 -6.95 13.13 -3.72
N GLU A 43 -5.83 12.71 -3.14
CA GLU A 43 -5.29 11.35 -3.33
C GLU A 43 -6.27 10.27 -2.84
N ASP A 44 -6.84 10.48 -1.65
CA ASP A 44 -7.79 9.54 -1.03
C ASP A 44 -9.11 9.48 -1.80
N GLU A 45 -9.55 10.60 -2.37
CA GLU A 45 -10.75 10.67 -3.20
C GLU A 45 -10.62 9.82 -4.46
N PHE A 46 -9.45 9.85 -5.10
CA PHE A 46 -9.21 9.15 -6.36
C PHE A 46 -8.59 7.76 -6.19
N LEU A 47 -8.40 7.27 -4.97
CA LEU A 47 -7.91 5.90 -4.73
C LEU A 47 -8.87 4.87 -5.32
N GLY A 48 -8.34 3.94 -6.15
CA GLY A 48 -9.13 2.99 -6.94
C GLY A 48 -9.84 3.61 -8.15
N ARG A 49 -9.71 4.93 -8.33
CA ARG A 49 -10.26 5.68 -9.46
C ARG A 49 -9.17 6.53 -10.13
N GLY A 50 -8.14 5.87 -10.66
CA GLY A 50 -6.99 6.50 -11.31
C GLY A 50 -5.77 6.71 -10.40
N VAL A 51 -5.89 6.53 -9.08
CA VAL A 51 -4.77 6.44 -8.14
C VAL A 51 -4.71 5.03 -7.57
N SER A 52 -3.51 4.45 -7.52
CA SER A 52 -3.24 3.11 -6.97
C SER A 52 -1.99 3.10 -6.11
N TYR A 53 -1.92 2.19 -5.12
CA TYR A 53 -0.74 1.94 -4.30
C TYR A 53 -0.04 0.61 -4.65
N CYS A 54 -0.56 -0.14 -5.64
CA CYS A 54 -0.05 -1.45 -6.00
C CYS A 54 0.11 -1.58 -7.51
N ALA A 55 1.32 -1.41 -8.02
CA ALA A 55 1.60 -1.56 -9.44
C ALA A 55 1.28 -2.98 -9.93
N THR A 56 1.69 -4.01 -9.19
CA THR A 56 1.47 -5.41 -9.58
C THR A 56 0.00 -5.84 -9.53
N CYS A 57 -0.84 -5.17 -8.70
CA CYS A 57 -2.28 -5.45 -8.64
C CYS A 57 -3.02 -4.89 -9.87
N ASP A 58 -2.68 -3.65 -10.27
CA ASP A 58 -3.50 -2.86 -11.19
C ASP A 58 -2.88 -2.66 -12.58
N ALA A 59 -1.63 -3.10 -12.80
CA ALA A 59 -0.93 -2.90 -14.08
C ALA A 59 -1.69 -3.44 -15.29
N HIS A 60 -2.41 -4.54 -15.14
CA HIS A 60 -3.13 -5.16 -16.26
C HIS A 60 -4.29 -4.29 -16.79
N PHE A 61 -4.89 -3.43 -15.94
CA PHE A 61 -5.88 -2.44 -16.35
C PHE A 61 -5.25 -1.27 -17.12
N CYS A 62 -3.93 -1.11 -16.99
CA CYS A 62 -3.15 -0.03 -17.60
C CYS A 62 -2.41 -0.46 -18.87
N LYS A 63 -2.68 -1.67 -19.40
CA LYS A 63 -2.00 -2.19 -20.59
C LYS A 63 -2.11 -1.25 -21.77
N GLY A 64 -0.95 -0.85 -22.30
CA GLY A 64 -0.85 0.06 -23.46
C GLY A 64 -1.32 1.49 -23.16
N LYS A 65 -1.39 1.91 -21.89
CA LYS A 65 -1.76 3.27 -21.48
C LYS A 65 -0.55 4.03 -20.95
N ASP A 66 -0.67 5.36 -20.93
CA ASP A 66 0.30 6.25 -20.32
C ASP A 66 0.00 6.37 -18.82
N VAL A 67 0.96 6.00 -17.99
CA VAL A 67 0.81 6.01 -16.55
C VAL A 67 1.86 6.88 -15.86
N ALA A 68 1.68 7.11 -14.58
CA ALA A 68 2.66 7.79 -13.77
C ALA A 68 3.02 6.98 -12.53
N VAL A 69 4.22 7.20 -12.01
CA VAL A 69 4.71 6.67 -10.75
C VAL A 69 5.20 7.84 -9.89
N ILE A 70 4.59 8.05 -8.73
CA ILE A 70 5.07 8.99 -7.71
C ILE A 70 5.83 8.17 -6.69
N ALA A 71 7.15 8.36 -6.66
CA ALA A 71 8.07 7.49 -5.94
C ALA A 71 8.65 8.19 -4.71
N TYR A 72 8.22 7.78 -3.53
CA TYR A 72 8.80 8.25 -2.27
C TYR A 72 10.04 7.44 -1.85
N THR A 73 10.29 6.31 -2.51
CA THR A 73 11.35 5.36 -2.15
C THR A 73 11.94 4.68 -3.38
N LYS A 74 13.15 4.12 -3.23
CA LYS A 74 13.84 3.40 -4.31
C LYS A 74 13.12 2.14 -4.79
N GLU A 75 12.33 1.50 -3.94
CA GLU A 75 11.54 0.32 -4.30
C GLU A 75 10.57 0.60 -5.46
N ALA A 76 10.18 1.87 -5.64
CA ALA A 76 9.36 2.29 -6.77
C ALA A 76 10.05 2.14 -8.14
N GLU A 77 11.37 2.02 -8.17
CA GLU A 77 12.13 1.75 -9.40
C GLU A 77 11.76 0.38 -9.98
N GLU A 78 11.64 -0.64 -9.13
CA GLU A 78 11.20 -1.99 -9.54
C GLU A 78 9.76 -1.98 -10.06
N ASP A 79 8.87 -1.21 -9.40
CA ASP A 79 7.50 -1.03 -9.85
C ASP A 79 7.44 -0.34 -11.22
N ALA A 80 8.27 0.69 -11.45
CA ALA A 80 8.36 1.39 -12.74
C ALA A 80 8.90 0.47 -13.85
N LEU A 81 9.90 -0.35 -13.57
CA LEU A 81 10.41 -1.35 -14.52
C LEU A 81 9.34 -2.37 -14.89
N PHE A 82 8.60 -2.89 -13.91
CA PHE A 82 7.49 -3.79 -14.18
C PHE A 82 6.40 -3.14 -15.04
N LEU A 83 6.01 -1.90 -14.72
CA LEU A 83 5.03 -1.15 -15.51
C LEU A 83 5.53 -0.88 -16.93
N SER A 84 6.85 -0.70 -17.14
CA SER A 84 7.41 -0.46 -18.47
C SER A 84 7.22 -1.60 -19.46
N GLU A 85 7.05 -2.82 -18.95
CA GLU A 85 6.76 -4.01 -19.75
C GLU A 85 5.29 -4.06 -20.24
N VAL A 86 4.40 -3.32 -19.57
CA VAL A 86 2.94 -3.42 -19.76
C VAL A 86 2.35 -2.14 -20.34
N CYS A 87 2.85 -0.97 -19.92
CA CYS A 87 2.31 0.34 -20.26
C CYS A 87 3.03 0.97 -21.48
N SER A 88 2.36 1.91 -22.16
CA SER A 88 2.96 2.62 -23.31
C SER A 88 4.06 3.58 -22.87
N SER A 89 3.81 4.37 -21.84
CA SER A 89 4.79 5.30 -21.29
C SER A 89 4.60 5.48 -19.78
N ILE A 90 5.68 5.86 -19.10
CA ILE A 90 5.71 6.10 -17.65
C ILE A 90 6.31 7.46 -17.37
N LYS A 91 5.56 8.31 -16.68
CA LYS A 91 6.06 9.54 -16.06
C LYS A 91 6.49 9.21 -14.64
N TYR A 92 7.78 9.22 -14.36
CA TYR A 92 8.35 8.87 -13.07
C TYR A 92 8.71 10.13 -12.28
N PHE A 93 8.08 10.34 -11.12
CA PHE A 93 8.27 11.48 -10.23
C PHE A 93 9.02 11.04 -8.98
N PRO A 94 10.36 11.09 -8.95
CA PRO A 94 11.13 10.74 -7.75
C PRO A 94 11.03 11.85 -6.71
N LEU A 95 10.69 11.47 -5.47
CA LEU A 95 10.72 12.33 -4.28
C LEU A 95 11.91 11.97 -3.37
N TYR A 96 12.95 11.40 -3.96
CA TYR A 96 14.23 11.05 -3.38
C TYR A 96 15.33 11.30 -4.42
N ASP A 97 16.59 11.27 -3.99
CA ASP A 97 17.73 11.44 -4.90
C ASP A 97 17.89 10.21 -5.80
N ILE A 98 17.74 10.41 -7.10
CA ILE A 98 17.84 9.37 -8.13
C ILE A 98 18.95 9.68 -9.11
N SER A 99 19.68 8.65 -9.57
CA SER A 99 20.54 8.76 -10.75
C SER A 99 19.69 8.90 -12.01
N ASN A 100 19.99 9.90 -12.84
CA ASN A 100 19.28 10.09 -14.11
C ASN A 100 19.45 8.91 -15.08
N GLU A 101 20.51 8.11 -14.91
CA GLU A 101 20.87 7.00 -15.81
C GLU A 101 20.12 5.71 -15.53
N ILE A 102 19.36 5.63 -14.42
CA ILE A 102 18.75 4.37 -13.97
C ILE A 102 17.78 3.78 -14.98
N PHE A 103 17.12 4.65 -15.75
CA PHE A 103 16.15 4.26 -16.78
C PHE A 103 16.63 4.45 -18.23
N ASP A 104 17.90 4.76 -18.46
CA ASP A 104 18.42 5.02 -19.82
C ASP A 104 18.21 3.89 -20.82
N LYS A 105 18.13 2.65 -20.29
CA LYS A 105 17.84 1.46 -21.11
C LYS A 105 16.36 1.26 -21.44
N TYR A 106 15.48 2.05 -20.83
CA TYR A 106 14.03 1.92 -20.93
C TYR A 106 13.48 3.16 -21.63
N GLY A 107 13.26 3.05 -22.94
CA GLY A 107 12.86 4.18 -23.79
C GLY A 107 11.47 4.75 -23.50
N ASN A 108 10.67 4.11 -22.64
CA ASN A 108 9.33 4.52 -22.28
C ASN A 108 9.17 5.03 -20.85
N ILE A 109 10.28 5.24 -20.10
CA ILE A 109 10.26 5.85 -18.77
C ILE A 109 10.90 7.24 -18.83
N GLN A 110 10.14 8.26 -18.45
CA GLN A 110 10.58 9.64 -18.37
C GLN A 110 10.65 10.11 -16.91
N ILE A 111 11.83 10.52 -16.43
CA ILE A 111 11.98 11.14 -15.12
C ILE A 111 11.51 12.58 -15.19
N ILE A 112 10.62 12.96 -14.28
CA ILE A 112 10.07 14.31 -14.13
C ILE A 112 10.44 14.87 -12.76
N LYS A 113 11.20 15.96 -12.74
CA LYS A 113 11.67 16.61 -11.51
C LYS A 113 10.74 17.74 -11.04
N ASP A 114 9.46 17.63 -11.31
CA ASP A 114 8.44 18.54 -10.77
C ASP A 114 7.71 17.84 -9.64
N LYS A 115 7.53 18.50 -8.50
CA LYS A 115 7.05 17.87 -7.28
C LYS A 115 5.52 17.77 -7.28
N PRO A 116 4.95 16.56 -7.23
CA PRO A 116 3.51 16.36 -7.12
C PRO A 116 2.96 16.92 -5.81
N ILE A 117 1.82 17.63 -5.90
CA ILE A 117 1.09 18.20 -4.76
C ILE A 117 -0.33 17.66 -4.65
N GLY A 118 -0.91 17.14 -5.74
CA GLY A 118 -2.29 16.64 -5.73
C GLY A 118 -2.72 16.00 -7.03
N PHE A 119 -4.00 15.70 -7.09
CA PHE A 119 -4.67 15.11 -8.24
C PHE A 119 -5.88 15.93 -8.65
N ALA A 120 -6.20 15.90 -9.95
CA ALA A 120 -7.40 16.49 -10.52
C ALA A 120 -8.04 15.55 -11.54
N GLY A 121 -9.36 15.65 -11.64
CA GLY A 121 -10.19 14.89 -12.57
C GLY A 121 -11.65 15.04 -12.21
N ASN A 122 -12.52 14.34 -12.93
CA ASN A 122 -13.94 14.35 -12.64
C ASN A 122 -14.38 13.04 -11.96
N MET A 123 -14.59 11.97 -12.71
CA MET A 123 -14.96 10.66 -12.15
C MET A 123 -13.75 9.86 -11.68
N LYS A 124 -12.56 10.15 -12.20
CA LYS A 124 -11.27 9.54 -11.86
C LYS A 124 -10.17 10.59 -11.90
N ALA A 125 -9.02 10.29 -11.30
CA ALA A 125 -7.82 11.10 -11.49
C ALA A 125 -7.37 11.01 -12.95
N GLU A 126 -7.24 12.16 -13.59
CA GLU A 126 -6.80 12.30 -14.97
C GLU A 126 -5.49 13.10 -15.05
N LYS A 127 -5.19 13.88 -14.00
CA LYS A 127 -4.03 14.76 -13.93
C LYS A 127 -3.34 14.66 -12.58
N ILE A 128 -2.03 14.75 -12.63
CA ILE A 128 -1.17 14.99 -11.49
C ILE A 128 -0.88 16.49 -11.46
N ILE A 129 -1.23 17.14 -10.38
CA ILE A 129 -0.92 18.54 -10.14
C ILE A 129 0.45 18.61 -9.44
N CYS A 130 1.37 19.35 -10.02
CA CYS A 130 2.71 19.57 -9.48
C CYS A 130 2.91 21.05 -9.12
N GLU A 131 4.04 21.37 -8.47
CA GLU A 131 4.34 22.75 -8.06
C GLU A 131 4.43 23.73 -9.25
N ASN A 132 4.91 23.28 -10.41
CA ASN A 132 5.10 24.14 -11.58
C ASN A 132 4.19 23.83 -12.76
N SER A 133 3.70 22.60 -12.87
CA SER A 133 2.95 22.13 -14.04
C SER A 133 1.88 21.11 -13.67
N SER A 134 1.15 20.62 -14.65
CA SER A 134 0.28 19.46 -14.50
C SER A 134 0.57 18.45 -15.60
N TYR A 135 0.35 17.16 -15.29
CA TYR A 135 0.67 16.06 -16.19
C TYR A 135 -0.50 15.09 -16.31
N ASP A 136 -0.89 14.77 -17.53
CA ASP A 136 -1.93 13.78 -17.79
C ASP A 136 -1.38 12.36 -17.55
N ALA A 137 -2.21 11.51 -16.94
CA ALA A 137 -1.94 10.08 -16.78
C ALA A 137 -3.26 9.29 -16.76
N PHE A 138 -3.27 8.12 -17.39
CA PHE A 138 -4.42 7.22 -17.31
C PHE A 138 -4.62 6.69 -15.90
N SER A 139 -3.52 6.38 -15.21
CA SER A 139 -3.46 6.00 -13.81
C SER A 139 -2.14 6.43 -13.20
N THR A 140 -2.14 6.71 -11.90
CA THR A 140 -0.94 7.07 -11.14
C THR A 140 -0.71 6.10 -9.99
N PHE A 141 0.48 5.51 -9.95
CA PHE A 141 0.92 4.62 -8.87
C PHE A 141 1.72 5.43 -7.85
N VAL A 142 1.24 5.48 -6.62
CA VAL A 142 1.90 6.21 -5.53
C VAL A 142 2.62 5.20 -4.63
N VAL A 143 3.94 5.16 -4.70
CA VAL A 143 4.77 4.17 -3.99
C VAL A 143 5.44 4.80 -2.79
N ARG A 144 4.99 4.42 -1.59
CA ARG A 144 5.53 4.87 -0.29
C ARG A 144 6.10 3.69 0.49
N ASN A 145 6.95 3.97 1.47
CA ASN A 145 7.48 2.94 2.37
C ASN A 145 6.37 2.20 3.13
N ASN A 146 5.32 2.93 3.50
CA ASN A 146 4.21 2.36 4.25
C ASN A 146 2.88 2.79 3.63
N ILE A 147 1.99 1.81 3.49
CA ILE A 147 0.58 1.99 3.15
C ILE A 147 -0.17 2.03 4.48
N SER A 148 -1.13 2.94 4.65
CA SER A 148 -1.98 2.96 5.85
C SER A 148 -2.76 1.65 5.96
N ALA A 149 -3.03 1.21 7.18
CA ALA A 149 -3.58 -0.12 7.43
C ALA A 149 -4.97 -0.35 6.80
N ASP A 150 -5.81 0.68 6.78
CA ASP A 150 -7.13 0.68 6.14
C ASP A 150 -7.06 0.53 4.61
N LYS A 151 -5.98 1.02 4.01
CA LYS A 151 -5.70 0.89 2.56
C LYS A 151 -5.01 -0.42 2.23
N LEU A 152 -4.19 -0.93 3.16
CA LEU A 152 -3.56 -2.26 3.03
C LEU A 152 -4.60 -3.37 3.10
N VAL A 153 -5.60 -3.23 3.99
CA VAL A 153 -6.66 -4.22 4.20
C VAL A 153 -8.03 -3.54 4.06
N PRO A 154 -8.68 -3.62 2.90
CA PRO A 154 -10.00 -3.05 2.70
C PRO A 154 -11.02 -3.50 3.75
N GLY A 155 -11.78 -2.55 4.31
CA GLY A 155 -12.79 -2.80 5.33
C GLY A 155 -12.27 -2.88 6.77
N LEU A 156 -10.96 -2.73 6.99
CA LEU A 156 -10.37 -2.64 8.32
C LEU A 156 -10.78 -1.31 8.99
N LYS A 157 -11.27 -1.37 10.24
CA LYS A 157 -11.64 -0.18 11.00
C LYS A 157 -10.42 0.45 11.66
N THR A 158 -10.30 1.76 11.49
CA THR A 158 -9.25 2.59 12.10
C THR A 158 -9.86 3.80 12.80
N ASP A 159 -9.12 4.38 13.74
CA ASP A 159 -9.39 5.70 14.33
C ASP A 159 -8.34 6.71 13.81
N GLY A 160 -8.41 7.05 12.54
CA GLY A 160 -7.38 7.85 11.87
C GLY A 160 -6.16 7.01 11.50
N THR A 161 -5.12 7.01 12.33
CA THR A 161 -3.86 6.32 12.01
C THR A 161 -3.71 4.93 12.63
N HIS A 162 -4.56 4.57 13.61
CA HIS A 162 -4.43 3.32 14.36
C HIS A 162 -5.54 2.34 14.00
N ILE A 163 -5.21 1.06 14.01
CA ILE A 163 -6.18 -0.02 13.88
C ILE A 163 -6.94 -0.16 15.20
N ILE A 164 -8.27 -0.18 15.14
CA ILE A 164 -9.12 -0.44 16.30
C ILE A 164 -9.03 -1.92 16.64
N VAL A 165 -8.61 -2.22 17.86
CA VAL A 165 -8.51 -3.59 18.39
C VAL A 165 -9.19 -3.69 19.76
N ASP A 166 -9.60 -4.88 20.13
CA ASP A 166 -10.04 -5.21 21.47
C ASP A 166 -8.89 -5.59 22.42
N LEU A 167 -9.20 -6.09 23.62
CA LEU A 167 -8.20 -6.53 24.60
C LEU A 167 -7.43 -7.78 24.16
N GLN A 168 -7.94 -8.55 23.24
CA GLN A 168 -7.33 -9.72 22.62
C GLN A 168 -6.53 -9.37 21.36
N MET A 169 -6.41 -8.07 21.06
CA MET A 169 -5.77 -7.56 19.85
C MET A 169 -6.51 -7.99 18.57
N GLU A 170 -7.79 -8.37 18.66
CA GLU A 170 -8.63 -8.69 17.51
C GLU A 170 -9.15 -7.43 16.85
N THR A 171 -9.19 -7.42 15.51
CA THR A 171 -9.77 -6.35 14.72
C THR A 171 -11.25 -6.66 14.40
N ASN A 172 -11.90 -5.77 13.66
CA ASN A 172 -13.24 -6.03 13.14
C ASN A 172 -13.30 -7.13 12.05
N ILE A 173 -12.16 -7.59 11.55
CA ILE A 173 -12.05 -8.66 10.55
C ILE A 173 -11.62 -9.95 11.26
N LYS A 174 -12.44 -10.99 11.20
CA LYS A 174 -12.21 -12.25 11.90
C LYS A 174 -10.90 -12.91 11.45
N GLY A 175 -10.04 -13.29 12.39
CA GLY A 175 -8.72 -13.87 12.14
C GLY A 175 -7.62 -12.86 11.81
N LEU A 176 -7.95 -11.56 11.83
CA LEU A 176 -7.00 -10.47 11.67
C LEU A 176 -6.78 -9.78 13.02
N PHE A 177 -5.51 -9.70 13.42
CA PHE A 177 -5.06 -9.09 14.66
C PHE A 177 -4.13 -7.92 14.35
N ALA A 178 -4.02 -6.97 15.30
CA ALA A 178 -3.02 -5.90 15.19
C ALA A 178 -2.40 -5.60 16.55
N CYS A 179 -1.11 -5.22 16.55
CA CYS A 179 -0.36 -4.94 17.77
C CYS A 179 0.76 -3.93 17.56
N GLY A 180 1.30 -3.42 18.63
CA GLY A 180 2.34 -2.40 18.60
C GLY A 180 1.79 -1.01 18.32
N ASP A 181 2.63 -0.12 17.78
CA ASP A 181 2.28 1.29 17.61
C ASP A 181 1.07 1.49 16.68
N ILE A 182 0.87 0.59 15.72
CA ILE A 182 -0.29 0.63 14.82
C ILE A 182 -1.63 0.44 15.56
N ALA A 183 -1.63 -0.20 16.74
CA ALA A 183 -2.80 -0.40 17.58
C ALA A 183 -2.97 0.70 18.66
N GLY A 184 -2.31 1.87 18.50
CA GLY A 184 -2.50 3.04 19.35
C GLY A 184 -1.30 3.43 20.22
N ARG A 185 -1.45 4.53 20.96
CA ARG A 185 -0.47 5.05 21.90
C ARG A 185 -0.51 4.29 23.26
N PRO A 186 0.55 4.37 24.11
CA PRO A 186 1.84 5.04 23.86
C PRO A 186 2.75 4.23 22.94
N TYR A 187 3.65 4.92 22.22
CA TYR A 187 4.64 4.28 21.34
C TYR A 187 5.86 3.85 22.17
N GLN A 188 5.78 2.66 22.75
CA GLN A 188 6.78 2.12 23.66
C GLN A 188 7.05 0.65 23.39
N TYR A 189 8.32 0.25 23.46
CA TYR A 189 8.74 -1.12 23.19
C TYR A 189 8.04 -2.14 24.10
N ILE A 190 7.89 -1.82 25.39
CA ILE A 190 7.25 -2.74 26.35
C ILE A 190 5.76 -2.95 26.03
N LYS A 191 5.05 -1.88 25.62
CA LYS A 191 3.67 -1.97 25.18
C LYS A 191 3.56 -2.82 23.93
N SER A 192 4.43 -2.57 22.92
CA SER A 192 4.44 -3.32 21.66
C SER A 192 4.77 -4.79 21.88
N ALA A 193 5.72 -5.11 22.78
CA ALA A 193 6.04 -6.49 23.14
C ALA A 193 4.85 -7.19 23.82
N GLY A 194 4.19 -6.53 24.78
CA GLY A 194 3.01 -7.07 25.47
C GLY A 194 1.85 -7.33 24.52
N GLN A 195 1.53 -6.37 23.66
CA GLN A 195 0.49 -6.53 22.65
C GLN A 195 0.84 -7.62 21.60
N GLY A 196 2.11 -7.72 21.21
CA GLY A 196 2.57 -8.76 20.28
C GLY A 196 2.37 -10.17 20.87
N ASN A 197 2.65 -10.35 22.19
CA ASN A 197 2.38 -11.60 22.89
C ASN A 197 0.89 -11.93 22.90
N ILE A 198 0.02 -10.97 23.22
CA ILE A 198 -1.44 -11.16 23.22
C ILE A 198 -1.93 -11.53 21.83
N ALA A 199 -1.54 -10.77 20.80
CA ALA A 199 -1.94 -11.02 19.42
C ALA A 199 -1.53 -12.43 18.93
N ALA A 200 -0.33 -12.86 19.29
CA ALA A 200 0.17 -14.20 18.93
C ALA A 200 -0.66 -15.31 19.59
N LEU A 201 -0.95 -15.20 20.89
CA LEU A 201 -1.76 -16.18 21.61
C LEU A 201 -3.21 -16.20 21.10
N SER A 202 -3.79 -15.04 20.81
CA SER A 202 -5.12 -14.93 20.22
C SER A 202 -5.21 -15.57 18.84
N ALA A 203 -4.21 -15.35 17.99
CA ALA A 203 -4.12 -15.98 16.67
C ALA A 203 -4.02 -17.51 16.78
N VAL A 204 -3.23 -18.05 17.73
CA VAL A 204 -3.14 -19.49 17.99
C VAL A 204 -4.49 -20.06 18.45
N ALA A 205 -5.16 -19.36 19.38
CA ALA A 205 -6.49 -19.79 19.86
C ALA A 205 -7.53 -19.78 18.72
N TYR A 206 -7.52 -18.75 17.87
CA TYR A 206 -8.37 -18.67 16.69
C TYR A 206 -8.16 -19.86 15.74
N LEU A 207 -6.89 -20.17 15.41
CA LEU A 207 -6.56 -21.28 14.51
C LEU A 207 -6.94 -22.65 15.10
N ALA A 208 -6.75 -22.84 16.43
CA ALA A 208 -7.13 -24.06 17.10
C ALA A 208 -8.65 -24.28 17.13
N ASN A 209 -9.44 -23.21 17.25
CA ASN A 209 -10.90 -23.30 17.21
C ASN A 209 -11.42 -23.57 15.79
N LYS A 210 -10.76 -22.98 14.79
CA LYS A 210 -11.10 -23.21 13.38
C LYS A 210 -10.86 -24.66 12.95
N SER A 211 -9.79 -25.29 13.42
CA SER A 211 -9.48 -26.70 13.11
C SER A 211 -10.40 -27.72 13.82
N LYS A 212 -11.19 -27.31 14.83
CA LYS A 212 -12.17 -28.16 15.51
C LYS A 212 -13.57 -28.05 14.91
N GLY A 213 -13.82 -27.07 14.08
CA GLY A 213 -15.09 -26.84 13.39
C GLY A 213 -15.12 -27.37 11.95
N GLU A 214 -14.00 -27.90 11.48
CA GLU A 214 -13.89 -28.74 10.27
C GLU A 214 -13.98 -30.22 10.67
#